data_ab25f61d4e58474e3a24bb9409f5b312
#
_entry.id   ab25f61d4e58474e3a24bb9409f5b312
#
_cell.length_a   1.000
_cell.length_b   1.000
_cell.length_c   1.000
_cell.angle_alpha   90.00
_cell.angle_beta   90.00
_cell.angle_gamma   90.00
#
_symmetry.space_group_name_H-M   'P 1'
#
loop_
_entity.id
_entity.type
_entity.pdbx_description
1 polymer ?
#
loop_
_entity_poly.entity_id
_entity_poly.type
_entity_poly.pdbx_seq_one_letter_code
_entity_poly.pdbx_strand_id
1 'polypeptide(L)'
;LDRIDTLAQELAMLQDRGKRRIAILGSRHVPVVAIHLVELVARALVHEGHSLITSGAQGVNAAVIRSALEVDPSRLTVLLPQSLDRQPLESREQLERVLHLVEKPEHDELPLPMASSLCNQEIISRCDQLICYAFHDSETLLASCRTAEDMGKVVSLMFFD
;
A
#
# COMPACT_ATOMS: atom_id res chain seq x y z
N LEU A 1 -1.46 32.14 -3.76
CA LEU A 1 -0.06 31.75 -3.98
C LEU A 1 0.15 30.28 -3.61
N ASP A 2 -0.24 29.87 -2.40
CA ASP A 2 -0.07 28.49 -1.95
C ASP A 2 -0.81 27.48 -2.83
N ARG A 3 -1.99 27.83 -3.35
CA ARG A 3 -2.77 26.98 -4.27
C ARG A 3 -2.14 26.84 -5.65
N ILE A 4 -1.52 27.90 -6.15
CA ILE A 4 -0.83 27.88 -7.44
C ILE A 4 0.44 27.05 -7.32
N ASP A 5 1.16 27.18 -6.22
CA ASP A 5 2.36 26.39 -5.95
C ASP A 5 2.03 24.91 -5.79
N THR A 6 0.95 24.58 -5.08
CA THR A 6 0.46 23.21 -4.93
C THR A 6 0.04 22.62 -6.28
N LEU A 7 -0.70 23.38 -7.09
CA LEU A 7 -1.14 22.96 -8.43
C LEU A 7 0.08 22.77 -9.35
N ALA A 8 1.06 23.67 -9.29
CA ALA A 8 2.29 23.55 -10.05
C ALA A 8 3.09 22.31 -9.66
N GLN A 9 3.15 21.99 -8.37
CA GLN A 9 3.78 20.77 -7.86
C GLN A 9 3.03 19.52 -8.33
N GLU A 10 1.70 19.52 -8.26
CA GLU A 10 0.87 18.42 -8.76
C GLU A 10 1.05 18.20 -10.25
N LEU A 11 1.08 19.27 -11.04
CA LEU A 11 1.33 19.20 -12.48
C LEU A 11 2.73 18.72 -12.79
N ALA A 12 3.74 19.17 -12.03
CA ALA A 12 5.11 18.70 -12.17
C ALA A 12 5.21 17.21 -11.82
N MET A 13 4.51 16.74 -10.78
CA MET A 13 4.44 15.32 -10.42
C MET A 13 3.74 14.48 -11.50
N LEU A 14 2.69 15.00 -12.12
CA LEU A 14 1.99 14.31 -13.21
C LEU A 14 2.81 14.29 -14.51
N GLN A 15 3.61 15.31 -14.77
CA GLN A 15 4.48 15.42 -15.93
C GLN A 15 5.85 14.79 -15.72
N ASP A 16 6.29 14.73 -14.46
CA ASP A 16 7.55 14.10 -14.12
C ASP A 16 7.40 12.59 -14.27
N ARG A 17 8.13 12.04 -15.25
CA ARG A 17 8.27 10.59 -15.42
C ARG A 17 9.20 9.98 -14.37
N GLY A 18 9.52 10.73 -13.30
CA GLY A 18 10.33 10.30 -12.19
C GLY A 18 9.70 9.14 -11.43
N LYS A 19 10.56 8.35 -10.80
CA LYS A 19 10.17 7.20 -9.97
C LYS A 19 9.50 7.70 -8.71
N ARG A 20 8.33 7.14 -8.38
CA ARG A 20 7.56 7.48 -7.19
C ARG A 20 7.50 6.31 -6.24
N ARG A 21 7.23 6.62 -4.97
CA ARG A 21 6.91 5.64 -3.94
C ARG A 21 5.39 5.59 -3.83
N ILE A 22 4.81 4.47 -4.24
CA ILE A 22 3.36 4.31 -4.31
C ILE A 22 2.93 3.26 -3.29
N ALA A 23 2.08 3.67 -2.35
CA ALA A 23 1.43 2.75 -1.42
C ALA A 23 0.16 2.20 -2.07
N ILE A 24 -0.04 0.89 -1.97
CA ILE A 24 -1.27 0.24 -2.38
C ILE A 24 -1.84 -0.50 -1.18
N LEU A 25 -3.03 -0.11 -0.76
CA LEU A 25 -3.77 -0.72 0.34
C LEU A 25 -5.15 -1.15 -0.16
N GLY A 26 -5.73 -2.13 0.48
CA GLY A 26 -7.07 -2.54 0.11
C GLY A 26 -7.65 -3.63 0.98
N SER A 27 -8.88 -3.99 0.65
CA SER A 27 -9.70 -4.95 1.37
C SER A 27 -9.10 -6.36 1.32
N ARG A 28 -9.38 -7.15 2.37
CA ARG A 28 -8.99 -8.57 2.45
C ARG A 28 -9.87 -9.47 1.59
N HIS A 29 -11.13 -9.13 1.48
CA HIS A 29 -12.13 -9.89 0.73
C HIS A 29 -12.42 -9.18 -0.57
N VAL A 30 -11.89 -9.71 -1.66
CA VAL A 30 -11.90 -9.04 -2.97
C VAL A 30 -12.38 -10.02 -4.04
N PRO A 31 -13.30 -9.58 -4.92
CA PRO A 31 -13.68 -10.40 -6.08
C PRO A 31 -12.48 -10.76 -6.95
N VAL A 32 -12.49 -11.95 -7.54
CA VAL A 32 -11.39 -12.45 -8.36
C VAL A 32 -11.03 -11.49 -9.51
N VAL A 33 -12.03 -10.92 -10.16
CA VAL A 33 -11.82 -9.94 -11.24
C VAL A 33 -11.06 -8.72 -10.75
N ALA A 34 -11.39 -8.23 -9.55
CA ALA A 34 -10.72 -7.07 -8.96
C ALA A 34 -9.27 -7.40 -8.58
N ILE A 35 -8.99 -8.63 -8.12
CA ILE A 35 -7.62 -9.08 -7.87
C ILE A 35 -6.78 -9.02 -9.14
N HIS A 36 -7.29 -9.46 -10.27
CA HIS A 36 -6.57 -9.37 -11.55
C HIS A 36 -6.27 -7.93 -11.95
N LEU A 37 -7.20 -7.00 -11.69
CA LEU A 37 -6.98 -5.58 -11.94
C LEU A 37 -5.86 -5.03 -11.05
N VAL A 38 -5.87 -5.36 -9.77
CA VAL A 38 -4.82 -4.94 -8.83
C VAL A 38 -3.45 -5.47 -9.27
N GLU A 39 -3.37 -6.73 -9.67
CA GLU A 39 -2.14 -7.35 -10.16
C GLU A 39 -1.63 -6.63 -11.42
N LEU A 40 -2.51 -6.32 -12.35
CA LEU A 40 -2.15 -5.60 -13.57
C LEU A 40 -1.57 -4.22 -13.27
N VAL A 41 -2.22 -3.47 -12.39
CA VAL A 41 -1.76 -2.13 -11.97
C VAL A 41 -0.42 -2.22 -11.26
N ALA A 42 -0.27 -3.14 -10.33
CA ALA A 42 0.98 -3.31 -9.58
C ALA A 42 2.16 -3.67 -10.51
N ARG A 43 1.97 -4.61 -11.43
CA ARG A 43 3.00 -4.97 -12.41
C ARG A 43 3.38 -3.79 -13.29
N ALA A 44 2.40 -3.05 -13.79
CA ALA A 44 2.65 -1.90 -14.65
C ALA A 44 3.48 -0.83 -13.92
N LEU A 45 3.15 -0.52 -12.67
CA LEU A 45 3.86 0.46 -11.88
C LEU A 45 5.33 0.04 -11.63
N VAL A 46 5.57 -1.22 -11.30
CA VAL A 46 6.93 -1.72 -11.09
C VAL A 46 7.73 -1.72 -12.40
N HIS A 47 7.10 -2.10 -13.52
CA HIS A 47 7.74 -2.02 -14.85
C HIS A 47 8.14 -0.59 -15.22
N GLU A 48 7.35 0.38 -14.84
CA GLU A 48 7.66 1.81 -15.06
C GLU A 48 8.74 2.34 -14.11
N GLY A 49 9.19 1.54 -13.17
CA GLY A 49 10.27 1.88 -12.25
C GLY A 49 9.82 2.51 -10.96
N HIS A 50 8.54 2.50 -10.64
CA HIS A 50 8.04 2.95 -9.35
C HIS A 50 8.32 1.92 -8.25
N SER A 51 8.49 2.40 -7.01
CA SER A 51 8.58 1.55 -5.84
C SER A 51 7.21 1.40 -5.20
N LEU A 52 6.87 0.17 -4.81
CA LEU A 52 5.62 -0.12 -4.13
C LEU A 52 5.83 -0.37 -2.65
N ILE A 53 4.89 0.07 -1.85
CA ILE A 53 4.85 -0.19 -0.41
C ILE A 53 3.43 -0.66 -0.05
N THR A 54 3.35 -1.74 0.72
CA THR A 54 2.08 -2.30 1.17
C THR A 54 2.24 -2.97 2.54
N SER A 55 1.13 -3.45 3.08
CA SER A 55 1.11 -4.26 4.30
C SER A 55 1.07 -5.76 3.97
N GLY A 56 1.24 -6.59 4.99
CA GLY A 56 1.23 -8.06 4.84
C GLY A 56 -0.14 -8.71 4.88
N ALA A 57 -1.24 -7.96 4.80
CA ALA A 57 -2.58 -8.53 4.84
C ALA A 57 -2.92 -9.34 3.58
N GLN A 58 -3.98 -10.14 3.66
CA GLN A 58 -4.52 -10.90 2.53
C GLN A 58 -5.27 -9.98 1.55
N GLY A 59 -5.73 -10.55 0.44
CA GLY A 59 -6.54 -9.81 -0.55
C GLY A 59 -5.69 -8.89 -1.42
N VAL A 60 -6.02 -7.62 -1.45
CA VAL A 60 -5.31 -6.61 -2.27
C VAL A 60 -3.81 -6.59 -1.96
N ASN A 61 -3.45 -6.55 -0.70
CA ASN A 61 -2.04 -6.46 -0.30
C ASN A 61 -1.25 -7.68 -0.77
N ALA A 62 -1.80 -8.88 -0.62
CA ALA A 62 -1.18 -10.11 -1.10
C ALA A 62 -1.00 -10.12 -2.63
N ALA A 63 -1.97 -9.59 -3.36
CA ALA A 63 -1.89 -9.48 -4.82
C ALA A 63 -0.77 -8.52 -5.26
N VAL A 64 -0.61 -7.41 -4.56
CA VAL A 64 0.48 -6.44 -4.80
C VAL A 64 1.84 -7.10 -4.55
N ILE A 65 1.98 -7.81 -3.44
CA ILE A 65 3.23 -8.52 -3.09
C ILE A 65 3.59 -9.53 -4.18
N ARG A 66 2.64 -10.38 -4.56
CA ARG A 66 2.84 -11.40 -5.59
C ARG A 66 3.30 -10.77 -6.91
N SER A 67 2.64 -9.72 -7.34
CA SER A 67 2.93 -9.04 -8.60
C SER A 67 4.32 -8.38 -8.59
N ALA A 68 4.67 -7.68 -7.52
CA ALA A 68 5.97 -7.04 -7.40
C ALA A 68 7.10 -8.05 -7.33
N LEU A 69 6.92 -9.16 -6.61
CA LEU A 69 7.92 -10.23 -6.54
C LEU A 69 8.20 -10.86 -7.91
N GLU A 70 7.19 -10.95 -8.77
CA GLU A 70 7.36 -11.49 -10.13
C GLU A 70 8.14 -10.54 -11.05
N VAL A 71 8.00 -9.24 -10.87
CA VAL A 71 8.62 -8.24 -11.77
C VAL A 71 9.99 -7.80 -11.26
N ASP A 72 10.03 -7.23 -10.06
CA ASP A 72 11.28 -6.75 -9.45
C ASP A 72 11.12 -6.67 -7.93
N PRO A 73 11.59 -7.68 -7.20
CA PRO A 73 11.50 -7.72 -5.74
C PRO A 73 12.19 -6.52 -5.03
N SER A 74 13.19 -5.92 -5.67
CA SER A 74 13.94 -4.78 -5.07
C SER A 74 13.10 -3.51 -4.96
N ARG A 75 11.98 -3.43 -5.67
CA ARG A 75 11.08 -2.27 -5.67
C ARG A 75 9.89 -2.42 -4.75
N LEU A 76 9.85 -3.48 -3.97
CA LEU A 76 8.77 -3.75 -3.02
C LEU A 76 9.26 -3.60 -1.60
N THR A 77 8.54 -2.84 -0.80
CA THR A 77 8.67 -2.77 0.66
C THR A 77 7.35 -3.21 1.29
N VAL A 78 7.42 -4.09 2.27
CA VAL A 78 6.25 -4.54 3.03
C VAL A 78 6.46 -4.20 4.50
N LEU A 79 5.50 -3.48 5.08
CA LEU A 79 5.45 -3.19 6.51
C LEU A 79 4.44 -4.11 7.17
N LEU A 80 4.86 -4.79 8.22
CA LEU A 80 3.98 -5.61 9.04
C LEU A 80 3.53 -4.82 10.28
N PRO A 81 2.30 -5.06 10.75
CA PRO A 81 1.83 -4.41 11.99
C PRO A 81 2.54 -4.93 13.23
N GLN A 82 3.04 -6.17 13.18
CA GLN A 82 3.69 -6.86 14.27
C GLN A 82 4.86 -7.69 13.71
N SER A 83 5.41 -8.62 14.48
CA SER A 83 6.44 -9.52 13.97
C SER A 83 5.89 -10.51 12.93
N LEU A 84 6.78 -11.03 12.09
CA LEU A 84 6.42 -12.03 11.07
C LEU A 84 5.76 -13.27 11.69
N ASP A 85 6.22 -13.70 12.86
CA ASP A 85 5.67 -14.85 13.57
C ASP A 85 4.19 -14.69 13.97
N ARG A 86 3.71 -13.44 14.06
CA ARG A 86 2.32 -13.12 14.34
C ARG A 86 1.43 -13.15 13.12
N GLN A 87 2.01 -13.22 11.92
CA GLN A 87 1.24 -13.30 10.69
C GLN A 87 0.64 -14.69 10.50
N PRO A 88 -0.54 -14.81 9.84
CA PRO A 88 -1.10 -16.13 9.49
C PRO A 88 -0.11 -16.98 8.70
N LEU A 89 -0.10 -18.28 8.93
CA LEU A 89 0.79 -19.22 8.24
C LEU A 89 0.70 -19.11 6.71
N GLU A 90 -0.49 -18.89 6.19
CA GLU A 90 -0.73 -18.73 4.76
C GLU A 90 0.03 -17.55 4.15
N SER A 91 0.22 -16.49 4.93
CA SER A 91 0.91 -15.28 4.47
C SER A 91 2.42 -15.37 4.65
N ARG A 92 2.91 -16.16 5.60
CA ARG A 92 4.34 -16.21 5.95
C ARG A 92 5.22 -16.66 4.81
N GLU A 93 4.82 -17.66 4.05
CA GLU A 93 5.60 -18.18 2.94
C GLU A 93 5.86 -17.09 1.88
N GLN A 94 4.85 -16.33 1.55
CA GLN A 94 4.98 -15.19 0.63
C GLN A 94 5.87 -14.10 1.24
N LEU A 95 5.66 -13.75 2.51
CA LEU A 95 6.39 -12.69 3.20
C LEU A 95 7.88 -13.00 3.38
N GLU A 96 8.24 -14.27 3.55
CA GLU A 96 9.63 -14.70 3.64
C GLU A 96 10.41 -14.43 2.35
N ARG A 97 9.73 -14.30 1.22
CA ARG A 97 10.33 -13.98 -0.09
C ARG A 97 10.55 -12.49 -0.32
N VAL A 98 10.02 -11.64 0.55
CA VAL A 98 10.13 -10.18 0.44
C VAL A 98 11.53 -9.74 0.90
N LEU A 99 12.24 -8.98 0.04
CA LEU A 99 13.58 -8.49 0.34
C LEU A 99 13.59 -7.36 1.38
N HIS A 100 12.61 -6.45 1.29
CA HIS A 100 12.49 -5.30 2.17
C HIS A 100 11.26 -5.45 3.06
N LEU A 101 11.39 -6.30 4.05
CA LEU A 101 10.34 -6.57 5.04
C LEU A 101 10.66 -5.82 6.33
N VAL A 102 9.70 -5.02 6.78
CA VAL A 102 9.81 -4.27 8.03
C VAL A 102 8.85 -4.86 9.05
N GLU A 103 9.39 -5.50 10.07
CA GLU A 103 8.62 -6.05 11.18
C GLU A 103 8.50 -5.03 12.31
N LYS A 104 7.46 -5.17 13.13
CA LYS A 104 7.22 -4.32 14.30
C LYS A 104 7.01 -5.18 15.55
N PRO A 105 8.04 -5.90 16.02
CA PRO A 105 7.92 -6.73 17.20
C PRO A 105 7.56 -5.92 18.46
N GLU A 106 7.89 -4.65 18.52
CA GLU A 106 7.49 -3.72 19.59
C GLU A 106 5.98 -3.54 19.70
N HIS A 107 5.22 -3.90 18.66
CA HIS A 107 3.76 -3.83 18.64
C HIS A 107 3.08 -5.17 18.85
N ASP A 108 3.83 -6.24 19.16
CA ASP A 108 3.26 -7.59 19.33
C ASP A 108 2.25 -7.67 20.47
N GLU A 109 2.40 -6.86 21.50
CA GLU A 109 1.50 -6.81 22.64
C GLU A 109 0.29 -5.88 22.43
N LEU A 110 0.26 -5.11 21.35
CA LEU A 110 -0.88 -4.26 21.01
C LEU A 110 -2.02 -5.09 20.41
N PRO A 111 -3.28 -4.68 20.62
CA PRO A 111 -4.39 -5.25 19.85
C PRO A 111 -4.14 -5.06 18.36
N LEU A 112 -4.45 -6.09 17.56
CA LEU A 112 -4.19 -6.07 16.12
C LEU A 112 -4.79 -4.86 15.39
N PRO A 113 -6.03 -4.39 15.70
CA PRO A 113 -6.56 -3.19 15.07
C PRO A 113 -5.71 -1.94 15.30
N MET A 114 -5.15 -1.79 16.50
CA MET A 114 -4.25 -0.67 16.82
C MET A 114 -2.93 -0.79 16.08
N ALA A 115 -2.30 -1.97 16.10
CA ALA A 115 -1.07 -2.24 15.38
C ALA A 115 -1.24 -2.01 13.87
N SER A 116 -2.36 -2.44 13.31
CA SER A 116 -2.68 -2.24 11.88
C SER A 116 -2.87 -0.76 11.54
N SER A 117 -3.51 0.01 12.41
CA SER A 117 -3.68 1.46 12.22
C SER A 117 -2.34 2.18 12.21
N LEU A 118 -1.46 1.86 13.16
CA LEU A 118 -0.10 2.42 13.22
C LEU A 118 0.72 2.03 11.97
N CYS A 119 0.59 0.80 11.52
CA CYS A 119 1.23 0.31 10.30
C CYS A 119 0.79 1.11 9.07
N ASN A 120 -0.51 1.32 8.90
CA ASN A 120 -1.05 2.09 7.80
C ASN A 120 -0.57 3.55 7.82
N GLN A 121 -0.50 4.17 8.99
CA GLN A 121 0.04 5.52 9.14
C GLN A 121 1.51 5.61 8.70
N GLU A 122 2.31 4.63 9.07
CA GLU A 122 3.71 4.59 8.65
C GLU A 122 3.85 4.37 7.14
N ILE A 123 3.06 3.49 6.55
CA ILE A 123 3.01 3.29 5.10
C ILE A 123 2.71 4.60 4.39
N ILE A 124 1.69 5.32 4.84
CA ILE A 124 1.29 6.60 4.27
C ILE A 124 2.42 7.63 4.39
N SER A 125 3.13 7.66 5.52
CA SER A 125 4.24 8.59 5.72
C SER A 125 5.41 8.35 4.75
N ARG A 126 5.56 7.12 4.26
CA ARG A 126 6.66 6.71 3.38
C ARG A 126 6.35 6.83 1.88
N CYS A 127 5.11 7.11 1.51
CA CYS A 127 4.71 7.16 0.10
C CYS A 127 4.53 8.59 -0.41
N ASP A 128 4.54 8.74 -1.73
CA ASP A 128 4.19 9.98 -2.42
C ASP A 128 2.72 9.94 -2.87
N GLN A 129 2.22 8.75 -3.15
CA GLN A 129 0.86 8.49 -3.62
C GLN A 129 0.29 7.24 -2.97
N LEU A 130 -0.99 7.30 -2.62
CA LEU A 130 -1.76 6.15 -2.12
C LEU A 130 -2.79 5.74 -3.15
N ILE A 131 -2.78 4.46 -3.53
CA ILE A 131 -3.85 3.81 -4.27
C ILE A 131 -4.58 2.89 -3.30
N CYS A 132 -5.88 3.07 -3.13
CA CYS A 132 -6.68 2.30 -2.20
C CYS A 132 -7.85 1.64 -2.93
N TYR A 133 -8.01 0.34 -2.71
CA TYR A 133 -9.11 -0.45 -3.24
C TYR A 133 -10.00 -0.88 -2.06
N ALA A 134 -11.21 -0.38 -2.00
CA ALA A 134 -12.07 -0.53 -0.84
C ALA A 134 -13.54 -0.76 -1.21
N PHE A 135 -14.32 -1.14 -0.23
CA PHE A 135 -15.78 -1.04 -0.26
C PHE A 135 -16.22 0.24 0.43
N HIS A 136 -17.45 0.71 0.17
CA HIS A 136 -17.96 1.93 0.81
C HIS A 136 -18.05 1.82 2.33
N ASP A 137 -18.14 0.61 2.88
CA ASP A 137 -18.17 0.35 4.32
C ASP A 137 -16.78 0.05 4.93
N SER A 138 -15.72 0.17 4.17
CA SER A 138 -14.34 -0.06 4.63
C SER A 138 -13.82 1.13 5.45
N GLU A 139 -14.33 1.32 6.66
CA GLU A 139 -14.07 2.50 7.49
C GLU A 139 -12.59 2.76 7.76
N THR A 140 -11.83 1.71 8.06
CA THR A 140 -10.39 1.82 8.36
C THR A 140 -9.60 2.28 7.13
N LEU A 141 -9.89 1.72 5.96
CA LEU A 141 -9.24 2.11 4.71
C LEU A 141 -9.60 3.53 4.30
N LEU A 142 -10.88 3.91 4.44
CA LEU A 142 -11.33 5.27 4.15
C LEU A 142 -10.70 6.29 5.09
N ALA A 143 -10.53 5.94 6.36
CA ALA A 143 -9.79 6.78 7.32
C ALA A 143 -8.32 6.95 6.91
N SER A 144 -7.69 5.89 6.41
CA SER A 144 -6.32 5.96 5.88
C SER A 144 -6.22 6.90 4.67
N CYS A 145 -7.21 6.87 3.78
CA CYS A 145 -7.28 7.79 2.65
C CYS A 145 -7.38 9.25 3.11
N ARG A 146 -8.21 9.54 4.10
CA ARG A 146 -8.34 10.88 4.67
C ARG A 146 -7.02 11.34 5.30
N THR A 147 -6.36 10.48 6.04
CA THR A 147 -5.05 10.76 6.62
C THR A 147 -4.02 11.10 5.54
N ALA A 148 -4.00 10.35 4.46
CA ALA A 148 -3.10 10.60 3.34
C ALA A 148 -3.38 11.96 2.67
N GLU A 149 -4.65 12.29 2.45
CA GLU A 149 -5.05 13.59 1.91
C GLU A 149 -4.62 14.74 2.83
N ASP A 150 -4.83 14.60 4.14
CA ASP A 150 -4.42 15.60 5.14
C ASP A 150 -2.90 15.80 5.16
N MET A 151 -2.13 14.76 4.83
CA MET A 151 -0.67 14.83 4.71
C MET A 151 -0.21 15.36 3.35
N GLY A 152 -1.12 15.74 2.46
CA GLY A 152 -0.80 16.27 1.14
C GLY A 152 -0.38 15.22 0.13
N LYS A 153 -0.70 13.95 0.37
CA LYS A 153 -0.41 12.87 -0.59
C LYS A 153 -1.48 12.83 -1.68
N VAL A 154 -1.10 12.37 -2.86
CA VAL A 154 -2.06 12.07 -3.94
C VAL A 154 -2.78 10.78 -3.59
N VAL A 155 -4.11 10.79 -3.61
CA VAL A 155 -4.92 9.62 -3.26
C VAL A 155 -5.82 9.25 -4.43
N SER A 156 -5.72 7.98 -4.84
CA SER A 156 -6.64 7.35 -5.81
C SER A 156 -7.44 6.28 -5.06
N LEU A 157 -8.72 6.55 -4.86
CA LEU A 157 -9.63 5.64 -4.16
C LEU A 157 -10.56 4.98 -5.17
N MET A 158 -10.54 3.65 -5.21
CA MET A 158 -11.36 2.83 -6.10
C MET A 158 -12.26 1.93 -5.26
N PHE A 159 -13.56 1.96 -5.56
CA PHE A 159 -14.55 1.14 -4.88
C PHE A 159 -14.90 -0.10 -5.70
N PHE A 160 -15.15 -1.22 -5.01
CA PHE A 160 -15.60 -2.47 -5.62
C PHE A 160 -17.13 -2.57 -5.69
N ASP A 161 -17.88 -1.73 -4.95
CA ASP A 161 -19.33 -1.76 -4.82
C ASP A 161 -20.04 -0.50 -5.29
#